data_3c047edcd40d8fbf81aee5770af14df5
#
_entry.id   3c047edcd40d8fbf81aee5770af14df5
#
_cell.length_a   1.000
_cell.length_b   1.000
_cell.length_c   1.000
_cell.angle_alpha   90.00
_cell.angle_beta   90.00
_cell.angle_gamma   90.00
#
_symmetry.space_group_name_H-M   'P 1'
#
loop_
_entity.id
_entity.type
_entity.pdbx_description
1 polymer ?
#
loop_
_entity_poly.entity_id
_entity_poly.type
_entity_poly.pdbx_seq_one_letter_code
_entity_poly.pdbx_strand_id
1 'polypeptide(L)'
;MSMTQNLDINLVRTFVAVADHGSMTVAANSLHLTQGAVSQQIKRLEESFDCSLFEREGRRLELTRIGERFLGKAKRLLGMNDEIWADMATRPLQGPLRIGVPYDLVGTCFPPIFKAFAEACPYVELSLMCATSPDLAKALASGSLDLAVIEAATNDAAGECLRVERLVWVGARGGMAHLKRPLPVSIVAESCAFRPVVLQALREKNLEWRSVFESGNIEATTATVRSDLAITAWLASTVPADMNILDTDTGMPALPNFAISLHLPSNSGPAARAFAQYVRDGVLRWS
;
A
#
# COMPACT_ATOMS: atom_id res chain seq x y z
N MET A 1 -27.57 -33.68 -11.88
CA MET A 1 -27.16 -33.33 -10.50
C MET A 1 -25.87 -32.53 -10.61
N SER A 2 -25.91 -31.23 -10.32
CA SER A 2 -24.71 -30.39 -10.31
C SER A 2 -23.85 -30.87 -9.13
N MET A 3 -22.69 -31.45 -9.40
CA MET A 3 -21.71 -31.76 -8.35
C MET A 3 -21.24 -30.43 -7.78
N THR A 4 -21.44 -30.22 -6.49
CA THR A 4 -20.94 -29.05 -5.77
C THR A 4 -19.42 -29.11 -5.81
N GLN A 5 -18.78 -28.22 -6.57
CA GLN A 5 -17.33 -28.13 -6.63
C GLN A 5 -16.85 -27.34 -5.41
N ASN A 6 -16.05 -27.96 -4.55
CA ASN A 6 -15.46 -27.32 -3.38
C ASN A 6 -13.97 -27.08 -3.60
N LEU A 7 -13.49 -25.89 -3.21
CA LEU A 7 -12.06 -25.58 -3.19
C LEU A 7 -11.42 -26.05 -1.88
N ASP A 8 -10.30 -26.75 -2.01
CA ASP A 8 -9.46 -27.08 -0.85
C ASP A 8 -8.60 -25.84 -0.51
N ILE A 9 -8.82 -25.27 0.67
CA ILE A 9 -8.12 -24.09 1.17
C ILE A 9 -6.61 -24.29 1.23
N ASN A 10 -6.12 -25.50 1.50
CA ASN A 10 -4.68 -25.76 1.54
C ASN A 10 -4.06 -25.67 0.14
N LEU A 11 -4.76 -26.17 -0.89
CA LEU A 11 -4.31 -26.03 -2.27
C LEU A 11 -4.28 -24.56 -2.72
N VAL A 12 -5.29 -23.79 -2.31
CA VAL A 12 -5.36 -22.34 -2.57
C VAL A 12 -4.21 -21.61 -1.87
N ARG A 13 -3.90 -21.96 -0.61
CA ARG A 13 -2.79 -21.35 0.14
C ARG A 13 -1.45 -21.66 -0.52
N THR A 14 -1.26 -22.89 -0.98
CA THR A 14 -0.05 -23.28 -1.72
C THR A 14 0.08 -22.53 -3.04
N PHE A 15 -1.00 -22.37 -3.79
CA PHE A 15 -1.01 -21.58 -5.02
C PHE A 15 -0.59 -20.13 -4.78
N VAL A 16 -1.15 -19.46 -3.78
CA VAL A 16 -0.81 -18.08 -3.43
C VAL A 16 0.66 -17.96 -3.03
N ALA A 17 1.16 -18.88 -2.19
CA ALA A 17 2.57 -18.89 -1.78
C ALA A 17 3.52 -19.05 -2.99
N VAL A 18 3.20 -19.93 -3.94
CA VAL A 18 4.00 -20.12 -5.16
C VAL A 18 3.95 -18.88 -6.06
N ALA A 19 2.79 -18.26 -6.19
CA ALA A 19 2.63 -17.03 -6.97
C ALA A 19 3.42 -15.85 -6.39
N ASP A 20 3.37 -15.66 -5.07
CA ASP A 20 4.05 -14.56 -4.38
C ASP A 20 5.59 -14.71 -4.40
N HIS A 21 6.10 -15.93 -4.40
CA HIS A 21 7.54 -16.20 -4.41
C HIS A 21 8.13 -16.46 -5.80
N GLY A 22 7.32 -16.70 -6.83
CA GLY A 22 7.76 -17.08 -8.17
C GLY A 22 8.61 -18.39 -8.20
N SER A 23 8.58 -19.18 -7.11
CA SER A 23 9.42 -20.37 -6.93
C SER A 23 8.75 -21.40 -6.03
N MET A 24 8.59 -22.62 -6.54
CA MET A 24 8.04 -23.74 -5.75
C MET A 24 8.93 -24.12 -4.56
N THR A 25 10.26 -23.95 -4.69
CA THR A 25 11.20 -24.27 -3.60
C THR A 25 11.10 -23.25 -2.47
N VAL A 26 11.01 -21.96 -2.79
CA VAL A 26 10.88 -20.91 -1.79
C VAL A 26 9.52 -21.02 -1.09
N ALA A 27 8.45 -21.26 -1.85
CA ALA A 27 7.11 -21.49 -1.31
C ALA A 27 7.06 -22.72 -0.39
N ALA A 28 7.76 -23.82 -0.75
CA ALA A 28 7.85 -25.00 0.09
C ALA A 28 8.46 -24.70 1.46
N ASN A 29 9.55 -23.92 1.47
CA ASN A 29 10.18 -23.51 2.72
C ASN A 29 9.25 -22.63 3.57
N SER A 30 8.53 -21.68 2.96
CA SER A 30 7.59 -20.80 3.68
C SER A 30 6.38 -21.54 4.25
N LEU A 31 5.99 -22.64 3.62
CA LEU A 31 4.87 -23.49 4.04
C LEU A 31 5.27 -24.69 4.91
N HIS A 32 6.56 -24.86 5.20
CA HIS A 32 7.12 -26.03 5.89
C HIS A 32 6.78 -27.36 5.19
N LEU A 33 6.78 -27.35 3.86
CA LEU A 33 6.52 -28.50 3.00
C LEU A 33 7.77 -28.88 2.19
N THR A 34 7.73 -30.06 1.57
CA THR A 34 8.70 -30.43 0.54
C THR A 34 8.31 -29.83 -0.81
N GLN A 35 9.29 -29.55 -1.66
CA GLN A 35 9.03 -29.03 -3.03
C GLN A 35 8.14 -30.00 -3.84
N GLY A 36 8.31 -31.32 -3.65
CA GLY A 36 7.46 -32.33 -4.27
C GLY A 36 6.00 -32.24 -3.82
N ALA A 37 5.75 -31.99 -2.52
CA ALA A 37 4.40 -31.81 -1.99
C ALA A 37 3.75 -30.55 -2.58
N VAL A 38 4.48 -29.43 -2.65
CA VAL A 38 3.99 -28.18 -3.27
C VAL A 38 3.64 -28.43 -4.74
N SER A 39 4.52 -29.09 -5.50
CA SER A 39 4.26 -29.40 -6.91
C SER A 39 3.00 -30.27 -7.10
N GLN A 40 2.81 -31.27 -6.23
CA GLN A 40 1.63 -32.12 -6.28
C GLN A 40 0.35 -31.35 -5.90
N GLN A 41 0.42 -30.45 -4.93
CA GLN A 41 -0.73 -29.62 -4.53
C GLN A 41 -1.14 -28.66 -5.66
N ILE A 42 -0.19 -28.03 -6.33
CA ILE A 42 -0.47 -27.18 -7.51
C ILE A 42 -1.14 -28.01 -8.61
N LYS A 43 -0.57 -29.17 -8.94
CA LYS A 43 -1.14 -30.05 -9.95
C LYS A 43 -2.58 -30.47 -9.64
N ARG A 44 -2.88 -30.83 -8.39
CA ARG A 44 -4.26 -31.17 -7.96
C ARG A 44 -5.22 -29.99 -8.08
N LEU A 45 -4.74 -28.75 -7.81
CA LEU A 45 -5.57 -27.56 -7.98
C LEU A 45 -5.86 -27.30 -9.47
N GLU A 46 -4.86 -27.42 -10.33
CA GLU A 46 -4.99 -27.28 -11.78
C GLU A 46 -5.93 -28.34 -12.38
N GLU A 47 -5.80 -29.58 -11.93
CA GLU A 47 -6.70 -30.68 -12.30
C GLU A 47 -8.15 -30.40 -11.88
N SER A 48 -8.38 -29.77 -10.72
CA SER A 48 -9.72 -29.41 -10.27
C SER A 48 -10.39 -28.33 -11.12
N PHE A 49 -9.60 -27.51 -11.80
CA PHE A 49 -10.08 -26.45 -12.71
C PHE A 49 -10.01 -26.82 -14.18
N ASP A 50 -9.41 -27.96 -14.50
CA ASP A 50 -9.09 -28.40 -15.86
C ASP A 50 -8.32 -27.31 -16.66
N CYS A 51 -7.38 -26.64 -15.97
CA CYS A 51 -6.55 -25.62 -16.59
C CYS A 51 -5.23 -25.39 -15.84
N SER A 52 -4.22 -24.93 -16.54
CA SER A 52 -2.94 -24.54 -15.94
C SER A 52 -3.04 -23.14 -15.32
N LEU A 53 -2.54 -23.01 -14.10
CA LEU A 53 -2.42 -21.73 -13.37
C LEU A 53 -1.03 -21.12 -13.48
N PHE A 54 -0.03 -21.99 -13.73
CA PHE A 54 1.36 -21.60 -13.96
C PHE A 54 1.84 -22.06 -15.31
N GLU A 55 2.78 -21.32 -15.87
CA GLU A 55 3.55 -21.69 -17.06
C GLU A 55 5.05 -21.45 -16.81
N ARG A 56 5.88 -22.10 -17.63
CA ARG A 56 7.33 -21.93 -17.55
C ARG A 56 7.80 -21.11 -18.74
N GLU A 57 8.33 -19.93 -18.47
CA GLU A 57 9.03 -19.14 -19.45
C GLU A 57 10.55 -19.26 -19.21
N GLY A 58 11.19 -20.18 -19.92
CA GLY A 58 12.60 -20.54 -19.71
C GLY A 58 12.85 -21.17 -18.33
N ARG A 59 13.52 -20.43 -17.43
CA ARG A 59 13.84 -20.87 -16.06
C ARG A 59 12.88 -20.27 -14.99
N ARG A 60 11.97 -19.39 -15.39
CA ARG A 60 11.03 -18.74 -14.47
C ARG A 60 9.70 -19.46 -14.46
N LEU A 61 9.07 -19.46 -13.30
CA LEU A 61 7.71 -19.92 -13.11
C LEU A 61 6.83 -18.65 -13.07
N GLU A 62 5.93 -18.53 -14.04
CA GLU A 62 5.05 -17.37 -14.17
C GLU A 62 3.58 -17.79 -14.11
N LEU A 63 2.70 -16.86 -13.79
CA LEU A 63 1.27 -17.11 -13.79
C LEU A 63 0.74 -17.08 -15.23
N THR A 64 -0.15 -18.01 -15.56
CA THR A 64 -0.99 -17.88 -16.74
C THR A 64 -2.01 -16.76 -16.55
N ARG A 65 -2.63 -16.27 -17.62
CA ARG A 65 -3.74 -15.30 -17.54
C ARG A 65 -4.89 -15.77 -16.65
N ILE A 66 -5.12 -17.09 -16.57
CA ILE A 66 -6.11 -17.68 -15.66
C ILE A 66 -5.58 -17.63 -14.23
N GLY A 67 -4.31 -17.93 -14.02
CA GLY A 67 -3.62 -17.85 -12.73
C GLY A 67 -3.67 -16.45 -12.13
N GLU A 68 -3.38 -15.41 -12.91
CA GLU A 68 -3.49 -14.00 -12.49
C GLU A 68 -4.90 -13.66 -12.01
N ARG A 69 -5.91 -14.01 -12.82
CA ARG A 69 -7.31 -13.78 -12.47
C ARG A 69 -7.74 -14.56 -11.23
N PHE A 70 -7.20 -15.76 -11.02
CA PHE A 70 -7.47 -16.57 -9.84
C PHE A 70 -6.77 -16.03 -8.59
N LEU A 71 -5.56 -15.48 -8.71
CA LEU A 71 -4.76 -14.98 -7.58
C LEU A 71 -5.53 -13.97 -6.72
N GLY A 72 -6.17 -13.00 -7.33
CA GLY A 72 -6.98 -12.01 -6.60
C GLY A 72 -8.14 -12.64 -5.81
N LYS A 73 -8.82 -13.64 -6.41
CA LYS A 73 -9.90 -14.37 -5.74
C LYS A 73 -9.38 -15.30 -4.64
N ALA A 74 -8.24 -15.96 -4.89
CA ALA A 74 -7.58 -16.83 -3.93
C ALA A 74 -7.15 -16.06 -2.67
N LYS A 75 -6.54 -14.90 -2.82
CA LYS A 75 -6.16 -14.03 -1.68
C LYS A 75 -7.38 -13.60 -0.86
N ARG A 76 -8.47 -13.22 -1.51
CA ARG A 76 -9.72 -12.87 -0.81
C ARG A 76 -10.33 -14.06 -0.05
N LEU A 77 -10.35 -15.24 -0.65
CA LEU A 77 -10.87 -16.46 -0.03
C LEU A 77 -10.04 -16.85 1.21
N LEU A 78 -8.70 -16.78 1.12
CA LEU A 78 -7.82 -17.03 2.25
C LEU A 78 -8.01 -16.01 3.37
N GLY A 79 -8.16 -14.73 3.02
CA GLY A 79 -8.46 -13.68 3.99
C GLY A 79 -9.74 -13.99 4.78
N MET A 80 -10.82 -14.33 4.09
CA MET A 80 -12.10 -14.70 4.72
C MET A 80 -11.98 -15.97 5.59
N ASN A 81 -11.25 -16.98 5.11
CA ASN A 81 -10.98 -18.17 5.91
C ASN A 81 -10.22 -17.84 7.21
N ASP A 82 -9.19 -17.01 7.11
CA ASP A 82 -8.36 -16.65 8.27
C ASP A 82 -9.16 -15.76 9.25
N GLU A 83 -10.06 -14.92 8.75
CA GLU A 83 -11.01 -14.13 9.52
C GLU A 83 -12.00 -15.02 10.30
N ILE A 84 -12.62 -16.01 9.64
CA ILE A 84 -13.50 -16.99 10.31
C ILE A 84 -12.74 -17.73 11.43
N TRP A 85 -11.51 -18.13 11.18
CA TRP A 85 -10.71 -18.79 12.22
C TRP A 85 -10.36 -17.85 13.38
N ALA A 86 -10.10 -16.57 13.08
CA ALA A 86 -9.87 -15.55 14.11
C ALA A 86 -11.11 -15.31 14.95
N ASP A 87 -12.29 -15.22 14.33
CA ASP A 87 -13.57 -15.02 15.03
C ASP A 87 -13.99 -16.24 15.88
N MET A 88 -13.69 -17.43 15.38
CA MET A 88 -14.00 -18.70 16.09
C MET A 88 -12.93 -19.08 17.11
N ALA A 89 -11.76 -18.43 17.10
CA ALA A 89 -10.72 -18.67 18.08
C ALA A 89 -11.22 -18.25 19.47
N THR A 90 -11.13 -19.15 20.42
CA THR A 90 -11.57 -18.97 21.80
C THR A 90 -10.76 -17.91 22.57
N ARG A 91 -9.72 -17.35 21.97
CA ARG A 91 -8.88 -16.28 22.53
C ARG A 91 -9.00 -15.04 21.66
N PRO A 92 -9.55 -13.94 22.19
CA PRO A 92 -9.58 -12.66 21.46
C PRO A 92 -8.16 -12.22 21.12
N LEU A 93 -8.02 -11.57 19.96
CA LEU A 93 -6.76 -10.92 19.59
C LEU A 93 -6.42 -9.90 20.68
N GLN A 94 -5.19 -9.93 21.19
CA GLN A 94 -4.75 -9.07 22.29
C GLN A 94 -3.26 -8.74 22.18
N GLY A 95 -2.85 -7.71 22.90
CA GLY A 95 -1.47 -7.25 22.96
C GLY A 95 -1.16 -6.08 22.04
N PRO A 96 0.09 -5.61 22.02
CA PRO A 96 0.49 -4.44 21.27
C PRO A 96 0.51 -4.70 19.77
N LEU A 97 0.09 -3.69 18.99
CA LEU A 97 0.18 -3.66 17.54
C LEU A 97 0.70 -2.29 17.10
N ARG A 98 1.90 -2.25 16.53
CA ARG A 98 2.60 -1.04 16.11
C ARG A 98 2.46 -0.85 14.61
N ILE A 99 1.81 0.22 14.21
CA ILE A 99 1.42 0.49 12.83
C ILE A 99 2.11 1.74 12.34
N GLY A 100 2.68 1.68 11.13
CA GLY A 100 3.24 2.84 10.43
C GLY A 100 2.31 3.33 9.32
N VAL A 101 2.01 4.64 9.30
CA VAL A 101 1.18 5.27 8.25
C VAL A 101 1.77 6.63 7.86
N PRO A 102 1.84 6.97 6.56
CA PRO A 102 2.27 8.29 6.10
C PRO A 102 1.39 9.43 6.63
N TYR A 103 1.99 10.60 6.80
CA TYR A 103 1.33 11.79 7.37
C TYR A 103 0.05 12.19 6.64
N ASP A 104 0.02 12.14 5.33
CA ASP A 104 -1.09 12.55 4.48
C ASP A 104 -2.22 11.52 4.42
N LEU A 105 -1.91 10.24 4.59
CA LEU A 105 -2.90 9.17 4.60
C LEU A 105 -3.59 9.02 5.96
N VAL A 106 -2.88 9.27 7.06
CA VAL A 106 -3.40 9.00 8.41
C VAL A 106 -4.67 9.78 8.73
N GLY A 107 -4.75 11.04 8.31
CA GLY A 107 -5.91 11.92 8.60
C GLY A 107 -7.03 11.78 7.56
N THR A 108 -6.72 11.36 6.36
CA THR A 108 -7.66 11.32 5.24
C THR A 108 -8.33 9.96 5.08
N CYS A 109 -7.57 8.89 5.11
CA CYS A 109 -8.03 7.58 4.68
C CYS A 109 -8.15 6.56 5.83
N PHE A 110 -7.36 6.72 6.89
CA PHE A 110 -7.24 5.73 7.96
C PHE A 110 -8.26 5.81 9.12
N PRO A 111 -8.89 6.94 9.44
CA PRO A 111 -9.79 7.00 10.60
C PRO A 111 -10.91 5.93 10.61
N PRO A 112 -11.61 5.64 9.50
CA PRO A 112 -12.62 4.59 9.48
C PRO A 112 -12.02 3.19 9.66
N ILE A 113 -10.80 2.95 9.18
CA ILE A 113 -10.08 1.68 9.34
C ILE A 113 -9.72 1.45 10.80
N PHE A 114 -9.14 2.45 11.47
CA PHE A 114 -8.81 2.38 12.89
C PHE A 114 -10.04 2.13 13.74
N LYS A 115 -11.14 2.85 13.48
CA LYS A 115 -12.39 2.70 14.21
C LYS A 115 -12.93 1.29 14.07
N ALA A 116 -13.07 0.77 12.86
CA ALA A 116 -13.61 -0.55 12.60
C ALA A 116 -12.76 -1.66 13.26
N PHE A 117 -11.43 -1.54 13.21
CA PHE A 117 -10.55 -2.51 13.85
C PHE A 117 -10.61 -2.44 15.37
N ALA A 118 -10.61 -1.24 15.96
CA ALA A 118 -10.69 -1.07 17.41
C ALA A 118 -12.00 -1.60 17.98
N GLU A 119 -13.11 -1.44 17.26
CA GLU A 119 -14.43 -1.99 17.65
C GLU A 119 -14.44 -3.54 17.59
N ALA A 120 -13.79 -4.13 16.58
CA ALA A 120 -13.73 -5.59 16.42
C ALA A 120 -12.67 -6.26 17.31
N CYS A 121 -11.58 -5.56 17.63
CA CYS A 121 -10.45 -6.09 18.37
C CYS A 121 -10.13 -5.25 19.62
N PRO A 122 -11.04 -5.15 20.62
CA PRO A 122 -10.93 -4.19 21.72
C PRO A 122 -9.78 -4.47 22.69
N TYR A 123 -9.16 -5.66 22.63
CA TYR A 123 -8.03 -6.03 23.48
C TYR A 123 -6.67 -5.87 22.79
N VAL A 124 -6.65 -5.34 21.56
CA VAL A 124 -5.42 -5.00 20.85
C VAL A 124 -5.05 -3.55 21.16
N GLU A 125 -3.85 -3.35 21.67
CA GLU A 125 -3.30 -2.03 21.97
C GLU A 125 -2.67 -1.43 20.71
N LEU A 126 -3.42 -0.57 20.00
CA LEU A 126 -2.93 0.09 18.81
C LEU A 126 -1.92 1.18 19.15
N SER A 127 -0.75 1.11 18.57
CA SER A 127 0.27 2.17 18.58
C SER A 127 0.54 2.64 17.17
N LEU A 128 0.34 3.93 16.91
CA LEU A 128 0.46 4.52 15.58
C LEU A 128 1.73 5.37 15.49
N MET A 129 2.57 5.07 14.51
CA MET A 129 3.70 5.90 14.10
C MET A 129 3.34 6.61 12.79
N CYS A 130 3.26 7.95 12.82
CA CYS A 130 3.15 8.76 11.62
C CYS A 130 4.52 9.30 11.25
N ALA A 131 4.99 9.00 10.05
CA ALA A 131 6.29 9.45 9.56
C ALA A 131 6.31 9.49 8.02
N THR A 132 7.45 9.83 7.44
CA THR A 132 7.66 9.72 6.00
C THR A 132 7.80 8.25 5.59
N SER A 133 7.43 7.90 4.37
CA SER A 133 7.52 6.52 3.86
C SER A 133 8.91 5.90 4.00
N PRO A 134 10.03 6.60 3.72
CA PRO A 134 11.38 6.07 3.99
C PRO A 134 11.68 5.80 5.46
N ASP A 135 11.17 6.62 6.38
CA ASP A 135 11.39 6.42 7.82
C ASP A 135 10.52 5.25 8.35
N LEU A 136 9.29 5.10 7.84
CA LEU A 136 8.45 3.93 8.11
C LEU A 136 9.09 2.64 7.62
N ALA A 137 9.70 2.65 6.44
CA ALA A 137 10.43 1.49 5.91
C ALA A 137 11.60 1.09 6.82
N LYS A 138 12.38 2.06 7.32
CA LYS A 138 13.45 1.82 8.30
C LYS A 138 12.91 1.26 9.60
N ALA A 139 11.84 1.84 10.15
CA ALA A 139 11.21 1.39 11.39
C ALA A 139 10.66 -0.04 11.27
N LEU A 140 10.08 -0.39 10.10
CA LEU A 140 9.63 -1.74 9.81
C LEU A 140 10.81 -2.73 9.74
N ALA A 141 11.88 -2.37 9.02
CA ALA A 141 13.07 -3.20 8.87
C ALA A 141 13.81 -3.43 10.22
N SER A 142 13.75 -2.47 11.13
CA SER A 142 14.30 -2.61 12.49
C SER A 142 13.40 -3.38 13.47
N GLY A 143 12.18 -3.78 13.05
CA GLY A 143 11.21 -4.42 13.93
C GLY A 143 10.53 -3.47 14.93
N SER A 144 10.65 -2.16 14.73
CA SER A 144 9.97 -1.15 15.55
C SER A 144 8.47 -1.03 15.18
N LEU A 145 8.09 -1.52 14.01
CA LEU A 145 6.72 -1.63 13.54
C LEU A 145 6.40 -3.08 13.19
N ASP A 146 5.13 -3.45 13.31
CA ASP A 146 4.61 -4.78 12.97
C ASP A 146 4.08 -4.83 11.53
N LEU A 147 3.61 -3.68 11.02
CA LEU A 147 3.27 -3.44 9.62
C LEU A 147 3.35 -1.94 9.30
N ALA A 148 3.46 -1.62 8.02
CA ALA A 148 3.44 -0.24 7.57
C ALA A 148 2.73 -0.09 6.22
N VAL A 149 2.11 1.06 5.99
CA VAL A 149 1.73 1.53 4.66
C VAL A 149 2.82 2.47 4.18
N ILE A 150 3.25 2.30 2.94
CA ILE A 150 4.38 3.03 2.36
C ILE A 150 4.00 3.52 0.98
N GLU A 151 4.39 4.75 0.68
CA GLU A 151 4.26 5.38 -0.61
C GLU A 151 5.60 5.39 -1.33
N ALA A 152 5.61 4.96 -2.56
CA ALA A 152 6.78 5.00 -3.43
C ALA A 152 6.38 5.28 -4.88
N ALA A 153 7.28 5.84 -5.67
CA ALA A 153 7.08 5.92 -7.11
C ALA A 153 6.83 4.51 -7.67
N THR A 154 5.95 4.38 -8.64
CA THR A 154 5.48 3.06 -9.12
C THR A 154 6.61 2.13 -9.55
N ASN A 155 7.74 2.68 -10.06
CA ASN A 155 8.91 1.91 -10.47
C ASN A 155 9.74 1.39 -9.29
N ASP A 156 9.60 2.00 -8.11
CA ASP A 156 10.36 1.68 -6.89
C ASP A 156 9.48 1.01 -5.82
N ALA A 157 8.19 0.77 -6.15
CA ALA A 157 7.23 0.22 -5.22
C ALA A 157 7.56 -1.23 -4.85
N ALA A 158 7.53 -1.51 -3.56
CA ALA A 158 7.68 -2.83 -2.98
C ALA A 158 6.47 -3.15 -2.08
N GLY A 159 6.35 -4.42 -1.66
CA GLY A 159 5.21 -4.85 -0.84
C GLY A 159 3.96 -5.12 -1.66
N GLU A 160 2.83 -5.22 -0.99
CA GLU A 160 1.52 -5.44 -1.62
C GLU A 160 0.94 -4.10 -2.07
N CYS A 161 0.88 -3.87 -3.38
CA CYS A 161 0.26 -2.65 -3.92
C CYS A 161 -1.24 -2.65 -3.64
N LEU A 162 -1.69 -1.70 -2.85
CA LEU A 162 -3.10 -1.50 -2.54
C LEU A 162 -3.78 -0.59 -3.57
N ARG A 163 -3.08 0.46 -3.99
CA ARG A 163 -3.59 1.46 -4.91
C ARG A 163 -2.45 2.21 -5.61
N VAL A 164 -2.70 2.65 -6.85
CA VAL A 164 -1.82 3.57 -7.57
C VAL A 164 -2.55 4.89 -7.72
N GLU A 165 -1.89 5.99 -7.34
CA GLU A 165 -2.45 7.34 -7.40
C GLU A 165 -1.53 8.33 -8.13
N ARG A 166 -2.14 9.37 -8.66
CA ARG A 166 -1.39 10.48 -9.25
C ARG A 166 -0.82 11.38 -8.15
N LEU A 167 0.46 11.69 -8.23
CA LEU A 167 1.02 12.83 -7.52
C LEU A 167 0.67 14.08 -8.32
N VAL A 168 0.12 15.11 -7.65
CA VAL A 168 -0.38 16.32 -8.29
C VAL A 168 0.14 17.58 -7.60
N TRP A 169 0.31 18.64 -8.36
CA TRP A 169 0.59 19.96 -7.80
C TRP A 169 -0.68 20.54 -7.19
N VAL A 170 -0.53 21.19 -6.04
CA VAL A 170 -1.63 21.75 -5.27
C VAL A 170 -1.35 23.19 -4.90
N GLY A 171 -2.34 24.05 -5.10
CA GLY A 171 -2.33 25.44 -4.74
C GLY A 171 -3.61 25.91 -4.04
N ALA A 172 -3.63 27.10 -3.53
CA ALA A 172 -4.84 27.71 -2.99
C ALA A 172 -5.91 27.84 -4.07
N ARG A 173 -7.17 27.73 -3.68
CA ARG A 173 -8.29 27.99 -4.59
C ARG A 173 -8.26 29.43 -5.08
N GLY A 174 -8.12 29.62 -6.40
CA GLY A 174 -7.97 30.94 -7.02
C GLY A 174 -6.63 31.62 -6.73
N GLY A 175 -5.67 30.89 -6.16
CA GLY A 175 -4.34 31.41 -5.83
C GLY A 175 -3.44 31.55 -7.05
N MET A 176 -2.42 32.38 -6.90
CA MET A 176 -1.47 32.78 -7.95
C MET A 176 -0.02 32.41 -7.64
N ALA A 177 0.22 31.67 -6.55
CA ALA A 177 1.58 31.29 -6.13
C ALA A 177 2.33 30.53 -7.23
N HIS A 178 1.66 29.69 -8.02
CA HIS A 178 2.23 28.92 -9.12
C HIS A 178 2.78 29.78 -10.27
N LEU A 179 2.37 31.03 -10.37
CA LEU A 179 2.84 31.99 -11.39
C LEU A 179 4.07 32.78 -10.94
N LYS A 180 4.39 32.79 -9.65
CA LYS A 180 5.54 33.54 -9.10
C LYS A 180 6.87 32.90 -9.52
N ARG A 181 7.90 33.77 -9.65
CA ARG A 181 9.28 33.35 -9.93
C ARG A 181 10.26 34.07 -9.00
N PRO A 182 11.19 33.35 -8.33
CA PRO A 182 11.28 31.91 -8.27
C PRO A 182 10.01 31.31 -7.66
N LEU A 183 9.63 30.10 -8.14
CA LEU A 183 8.42 29.38 -7.73
C LEU A 183 8.46 29.08 -6.22
N PRO A 184 7.49 29.56 -5.42
CA PRO A 184 7.45 29.26 -4.00
C PRO A 184 6.88 27.86 -3.78
N VAL A 185 7.66 26.97 -3.20
CA VAL A 185 7.27 25.59 -2.93
C VAL A 185 7.37 25.30 -1.43
N SER A 186 6.35 24.67 -0.87
CA SER A 186 6.38 24.11 0.46
C SER A 186 6.55 22.59 0.33
N ILE A 187 7.71 22.08 0.69
CA ILE A 187 8.04 20.66 0.58
C ILE A 187 8.08 20.06 1.98
N VAL A 188 7.34 18.98 2.16
CA VAL A 188 7.41 18.20 3.39
C VAL A 188 8.83 17.63 3.53
N ALA A 189 9.36 17.54 4.71
CA ALA A 189 10.65 17.02 5.19
C ALA A 189 11.67 16.53 4.14
N GLU A 190 12.96 16.57 4.46
CA GLU A 190 14.02 16.07 3.55
C GLU A 190 13.85 14.59 3.18
N SER A 191 13.30 13.78 4.09
CA SER A 191 13.03 12.35 3.89
C SER A 191 11.71 12.05 3.17
N CYS A 192 10.95 13.07 2.70
CA CYS A 192 9.68 12.85 2.00
C CYS A 192 9.89 12.10 0.67
N ALA A 193 9.12 11.04 0.44
CA ALA A 193 9.18 10.23 -0.79
C ALA A 193 8.87 11.05 -2.06
N PHE A 194 8.08 12.12 -1.96
CA PHE A 194 7.73 12.97 -3.10
C PHE A 194 8.84 13.97 -3.47
N ARG A 195 9.71 14.36 -2.50
CA ARG A 195 10.72 15.39 -2.70
C ARG A 195 11.64 15.14 -3.90
N PRO A 196 12.26 13.96 -4.09
CA PRO A 196 13.16 13.73 -5.21
C PRO A 196 12.50 13.93 -6.57
N VAL A 197 11.29 13.40 -6.76
CA VAL A 197 10.57 13.48 -8.04
C VAL A 197 10.05 14.88 -8.33
N VAL A 198 9.63 15.62 -7.29
CA VAL A 198 9.24 17.04 -7.38
C VAL A 198 10.41 17.90 -7.83
N LEU A 199 11.57 17.75 -7.17
CA LEU A 199 12.76 18.52 -7.51
C LEU A 199 13.31 18.16 -8.90
N GLN A 200 13.19 16.91 -9.31
CA GLN A 200 13.56 16.46 -10.65
C GLN A 200 12.65 17.10 -11.70
N ALA A 201 11.33 17.06 -11.51
CA ALA A 201 10.37 17.66 -12.44
C ALA A 201 10.59 19.18 -12.61
N LEU A 202 10.87 19.90 -11.53
CA LEU A 202 11.21 21.33 -11.59
C LEU A 202 12.50 21.58 -12.37
N ARG A 203 13.54 20.78 -12.16
CA ARG A 203 14.81 20.87 -12.91
C ARG A 203 14.63 20.60 -14.40
N GLU A 204 13.88 19.58 -14.77
CA GLU A 204 13.64 19.21 -16.18
C GLU A 204 12.88 20.34 -16.93
N LYS A 205 12.03 21.08 -16.24
CA LYS A 205 11.33 22.24 -16.77
C LYS A 205 12.12 23.55 -16.65
N ASN A 206 13.35 23.53 -16.11
CA ASN A 206 14.16 24.73 -15.82
C ASN A 206 13.39 25.78 -15.00
N LEU A 207 12.56 25.34 -14.07
CA LEU A 207 11.82 26.24 -13.18
C LEU A 207 12.67 26.55 -11.94
N GLU A 208 13.06 27.81 -11.81
CA GLU A 208 13.66 28.30 -10.57
C GLU A 208 12.63 28.28 -9.45
N TRP A 209 13.00 27.72 -8.33
CA TRP A 209 12.14 27.58 -7.16
C TRP A 209 12.85 28.02 -5.89
N ARG A 210 12.07 28.31 -4.86
CA ARG A 210 12.55 28.56 -3.50
C ARG A 210 11.68 27.84 -2.50
N SER A 211 12.28 27.36 -1.43
CA SER A 211 11.53 26.84 -0.28
C SER A 211 10.87 27.98 0.47
N VAL A 212 9.59 27.83 0.80
CA VAL A 212 8.85 28.76 1.68
C VAL A 212 8.77 28.17 3.08
N PHE A 213 8.58 26.84 3.15
CA PHE A 213 8.45 26.12 4.40
C PHE A 213 8.93 24.68 4.22
N GLU A 214 9.79 24.22 5.11
CA GLU A 214 10.28 22.85 5.15
C GLU A 214 9.99 22.27 6.53
N SER A 215 9.01 21.39 6.61
CA SER A 215 8.67 20.70 7.86
C SER A 215 7.92 19.40 7.58
N GLY A 216 8.08 18.42 8.48
CA GLY A 216 7.26 17.21 8.48
C GLY A 216 5.81 17.43 8.93
N ASN A 217 5.42 18.67 9.24
CA ASN A 217 4.07 18.98 9.68
C ASN A 217 3.16 19.31 8.49
N ILE A 218 2.24 18.41 8.19
CA ILE A 218 1.30 18.55 7.06
C ILE A 218 0.33 19.70 7.28
N GLU A 219 -0.06 20.03 8.51
CA GLU A 219 -0.96 21.14 8.81
C GLU A 219 -0.30 22.48 8.49
N ALA A 220 0.97 22.64 8.83
CA ALA A 220 1.72 23.85 8.51
C ALA A 220 1.93 24.01 6.99
N THR A 221 2.22 22.91 6.27
CA THR A 221 2.26 22.91 4.81
C THR A 221 0.90 23.31 4.23
N THR A 222 -0.17 22.72 4.74
CA THR A 222 -1.55 23.01 4.35
C THR A 222 -1.88 24.51 4.56
N ALA A 223 -1.56 25.07 5.71
CA ALA A 223 -1.77 26.49 6.01
C ALA A 223 -1.00 27.40 5.07
N THR A 224 0.26 27.07 4.77
CA THR A 224 1.12 27.83 3.86
C THR A 224 0.56 27.86 2.44
N VAL A 225 0.09 26.70 1.94
CA VAL A 225 -0.51 26.57 0.61
C VAL A 225 -1.87 27.28 0.56
N ARG A 226 -2.72 27.07 1.57
CA ARG A 226 -4.04 27.70 1.68
C ARG A 226 -3.97 29.23 1.70
N SER A 227 -2.89 29.79 2.23
CA SER A 227 -2.62 31.22 2.27
C SER A 227 -2.01 31.77 0.98
N ASP A 228 -1.91 31.00 -0.10
CA ASP A 228 -1.26 31.37 -1.37
C ASP A 228 0.19 31.85 -1.24
N LEU A 229 0.89 31.35 -0.22
CA LEU A 229 2.31 31.66 -0.02
C LEU A 229 3.21 30.69 -0.81
N ALA A 230 2.75 29.46 -1.05
CA ALA A 230 3.45 28.43 -1.79
C ALA A 230 2.49 27.46 -2.48
N ILE A 231 3.04 26.63 -3.36
CA ILE A 231 2.40 25.39 -3.83
C ILE A 231 3.09 24.18 -3.21
N THR A 232 2.45 23.02 -3.30
CA THR A 232 3.02 21.73 -2.84
C THR A 232 2.66 20.61 -3.81
N ALA A 233 3.10 19.39 -3.52
CA ALA A 233 2.71 18.17 -4.24
C ALA A 233 2.14 17.14 -3.26
N TRP A 234 0.94 16.60 -3.55
CA TRP A 234 0.25 15.59 -2.78
C TRP A 234 -0.37 14.52 -3.69
N LEU A 235 -0.72 13.38 -3.11
CA LEU A 235 -1.57 12.41 -3.80
C LEU A 235 -2.94 13.02 -4.08
N ALA A 236 -3.52 12.72 -5.23
CA ALA A 236 -4.76 13.36 -5.67
C ALA A 236 -5.92 13.15 -4.67
N SER A 237 -5.99 11.98 -4.02
CA SER A 237 -7.02 11.67 -3.02
C SER A 237 -6.83 12.37 -1.67
N THR A 238 -5.63 12.90 -1.39
CA THR A 238 -5.34 13.59 -0.11
C THR A 238 -5.48 15.11 -0.22
N VAL A 239 -5.80 15.62 -1.40
CA VAL A 239 -5.97 17.06 -1.62
C VAL A 239 -7.24 17.57 -0.93
N PRO A 240 -7.13 18.54 -0.01
CA PRO A 240 -8.31 19.13 0.63
C PRO A 240 -9.28 19.76 -0.39
N ALA A 241 -10.58 19.60 -0.16
CA ALA A 241 -11.63 20.07 -1.07
C ALA A 241 -11.64 21.60 -1.26
N ASP A 242 -11.01 22.35 -0.38
CA ASP A 242 -10.88 23.81 -0.44
C ASP A 242 -9.61 24.29 -1.18
N MET A 243 -8.83 23.35 -1.73
CA MET A 243 -7.66 23.64 -2.56
C MET A 243 -7.87 23.22 -4.02
N ASN A 244 -6.99 23.65 -4.89
CA ASN A 244 -7.02 23.32 -6.31
C ASN A 244 -5.84 22.43 -6.69
N ILE A 245 -6.13 21.40 -7.48
CA ILE A 245 -5.12 20.69 -8.25
C ILE A 245 -4.73 21.62 -9.42
N LEU A 246 -3.43 21.82 -9.57
CA LEU A 246 -2.86 22.62 -10.66
C LEU A 246 -2.55 21.67 -11.83
N ASP A 247 -3.39 21.71 -12.84
CA ASP A 247 -3.24 20.91 -14.04
C ASP A 247 -2.10 21.39 -14.94
N THR A 248 -1.76 20.60 -15.95
CA THR A 248 -0.70 20.88 -16.93
C THR A 248 -0.90 22.23 -17.66
N ASP A 249 -2.13 22.68 -17.81
CA ASP A 249 -2.48 23.98 -18.40
C ASP A 249 -1.94 25.17 -17.61
N THR A 250 -1.61 24.97 -16.33
CA THR A 250 -0.96 25.98 -15.48
C THR A 250 0.55 26.11 -15.73
N GLY A 251 1.11 25.32 -16.65
CA GLY A 251 2.53 25.27 -16.97
C GLY A 251 3.38 24.48 -15.98
N MET A 252 2.76 23.81 -14.99
CA MET A 252 3.46 22.95 -14.05
C MET A 252 3.91 21.65 -14.71
N PRO A 253 5.09 21.10 -14.34
CA PRO A 253 5.56 19.84 -14.88
C PRO A 253 4.69 18.67 -14.42
N ALA A 254 4.57 17.63 -15.26
CA ALA A 254 3.93 16.39 -14.85
C ALA A 254 4.72 15.70 -13.73
N LEU A 255 4.00 15.08 -12.80
CA LEU A 255 4.57 14.28 -11.72
C LEU A 255 4.24 12.80 -11.96
N PRO A 256 5.10 11.87 -11.50
CA PRO A 256 4.85 10.43 -11.65
C PRO A 256 3.70 9.96 -10.77
N ASN A 257 3.20 8.76 -11.08
CA ASN A 257 2.28 8.06 -10.21
C ASN A 257 3.03 7.43 -9.02
N PHE A 258 2.34 7.33 -7.90
CA PHE A 258 2.80 6.66 -6.70
C PHE A 258 1.94 5.45 -6.37
N ALA A 259 2.59 4.39 -5.91
CA ALA A 259 1.91 3.25 -5.34
C ALA A 259 1.82 3.42 -3.82
N ILE A 260 0.63 3.18 -3.28
CA ILE A 260 0.38 3.01 -1.86
C ILE A 260 0.43 1.50 -1.61
N SER A 261 1.41 1.05 -0.84
CA SER A 261 1.67 -0.37 -0.64
C SER A 261 1.63 -0.75 0.83
N LEU A 262 1.07 -1.93 1.11
CA LEU A 262 1.08 -2.54 2.43
C LEU A 262 2.33 -3.41 2.58
N HIS A 263 3.07 -3.16 3.63
CA HIS A 263 4.25 -3.93 4.01
C HIS A 263 3.95 -4.72 5.29
N LEU A 264 3.77 -6.02 5.13
CA LEU A 264 3.49 -6.96 6.21
C LEU A 264 4.59 -8.04 6.23
N PRO A 265 5.48 -8.06 7.23
CA PRO A 265 6.48 -9.12 7.36
C PRO A 265 5.86 -10.51 7.39
N SER A 266 6.53 -11.50 6.80
CA SER A 266 6.02 -12.88 6.69
C SER A 266 5.79 -13.55 8.05
N ASN A 267 6.54 -13.13 9.08
CA ASN A 267 6.44 -13.61 10.46
C ASN A 267 5.49 -12.78 11.34
N SER A 268 4.67 -11.90 10.76
CA SER A 268 3.75 -11.04 11.50
C SER A 268 2.76 -11.85 12.35
N GLY A 269 2.45 -11.32 13.52
CA GLY A 269 1.49 -11.88 14.46
C GLY A 269 0.03 -11.83 13.95
N PRO A 270 -0.90 -12.53 14.64
CA PRO A 270 -2.30 -12.57 14.23
C PRO A 270 -2.96 -11.19 14.17
N ALA A 271 -2.69 -10.31 15.14
CA ALA A 271 -3.24 -8.95 15.18
C ALA A 271 -2.80 -8.11 13.97
N ALA A 272 -1.51 -8.21 13.55
CA ALA A 272 -1.01 -7.51 12.38
C ALA A 272 -1.64 -8.03 11.08
N ARG A 273 -1.83 -9.35 10.95
CA ARG A 273 -2.54 -9.94 9.80
C ARG A 273 -4.00 -9.51 9.74
N ALA A 274 -4.69 -9.50 10.88
CA ALA A 274 -6.06 -9.03 10.95
C ALA A 274 -6.15 -7.55 10.55
N PHE A 275 -5.31 -6.68 11.13
CA PHE A 275 -5.30 -5.26 10.77
C PHE A 275 -4.98 -5.04 9.28
N ALA A 276 -4.05 -5.79 8.71
CA ALA A 276 -3.74 -5.75 7.28
C ALA A 276 -4.98 -6.01 6.40
N GLN A 277 -5.90 -6.89 6.84
CA GLN A 277 -7.15 -7.12 6.13
C GLN A 277 -8.06 -5.89 6.18
N TYR A 278 -8.20 -5.24 7.35
CA TYR A 278 -8.96 -3.98 7.45
C TYR A 278 -8.38 -2.88 6.56
N VAL A 279 -7.05 -2.82 6.41
CA VAL A 279 -6.40 -1.88 5.47
C VAL A 279 -6.79 -2.19 4.03
N ARG A 280 -6.73 -3.46 3.59
CA ARG A 280 -7.14 -3.87 2.22
C ARG A 280 -8.58 -3.49 1.92
N ASP A 281 -9.48 -3.83 2.83
CA ASP A 281 -10.92 -3.57 2.68
C ASP A 281 -11.24 -2.08 2.75
N GLY A 282 -10.51 -1.35 3.59
CA GLY A 282 -10.64 0.10 3.72
C GLY A 282 -10.21 0.83 2.44
N VAL A 283 -9.04 0.49 1.89
CA VAL A 283 -8.49 1.13 0.69
C VAL A 283 -9.40 0.95 -0.53
N LEU A 284 -10.10 -0.18 -0.65
CA LEU A 284 -11.08 -0.40 -1.73
C LEU A 284 -12.26 0.57 -1.68
N ARG A 285 -12.51 1.22 -0.55
CA ARG A 285 -13.62 2.18 -0.32
C ARG A 285 -13.17 3.64 -0.46
N TRP A 286 -11.89 3.89 -0.70
CA TRP A 286 -11.41 5.27 -0.92
C TRP A 286 -11.96 5.76 -2.27
N SER A 287 -12.81 6.75 -2.20
CA SER A 287 -13.45 7.42 -3.36
C SER A 287 -12.67 8.66 -3.79
#